data_d160811d6de80147a3f8e9434e02a039
#
_entry.id   d160811d6de80147a3f8e9434e02a039
#
_cell.length_a   1.000
_cell.length_b   1.000
_cell.length_c   1.000
_cell.angle_alpha   90.00
_cell.angle_beta   90.00
_cell.angle_gamma   90.00
#
_symmetry.space_group_name_H-M   'P 1'
#
loop_
_entity.id
_entity.type
_entity.pdbx_description
1 polymer ?
#
loop_
_entity_poly.entity_id
_entity_poly.type
_entity_poly.pdbx_seq_one_letter_code
_entity_poly.pdbx_strand_id
1 'polypeptide(L)'
;TAVAFLRQMAELSGLPPEAALEQAHQVLFHVGLGEARYREIRTYSLGMKQMAKLAQAIVHGPELVVLDEPTNGLDPAARRRMLKLIADMKNEQGMNVLICSHLLRDIEQVCDEAVIMKDGAIVHHCNLEEERRSNRHFVELEVTGDDGNLRAALPEIGAEGVPEGHGRWRIVLPPGVEVEAIWGLVGRQNLLVRKLTHRRDSLEEIFLKAMGHLAPSSQLSASSSQQDAE
;
A
#
# COMPACT_ATOMS: atom_id res chain seq x y z
N THR A 1 0.43 -33.96 -10.19
CA THR A 1 -0.62 -32.94 -10.27
C THR A 1 -0.59 -32.05 -9.03
N ALA A 2 -1.24 -30.89 -9.09
CA ALA A 2 -1.32 -30.01 -7.93
C ALA A 2 -2.11 -30.62 -6.77
N VAL A 3 -3.20 -31.34 -7.08
CA VAL A 3 -3.97 -32.07 -6.06
C VAL A 3 -3.09 -33.05 -5.28
N ALA A 4 -2.36 -33.93 -6.02
CA ALA A 4 -1.51 -34.91 -5.37
C ALA A 4 -0.41 -34.27 -4.50
N PHE A 5 0.15 -33.16 -4.96
CA PHE A 5 1.15 -32.40 -4.22
C PHE A 5 0.58 -31.75 -2.94
N LEU A 6 -0.55 -31.06 -3.05
CA LEU A 6 -1.17 -30.43 -1.88
C LEU A 6 -1.67 -31.46 -0.86
N ARG A 7 -2.27 -32.56 -1.31
CA ARG A 7 -2.65 -33.66 -0.45
C ARG A 7 -1.45 -34.15 0.37
N GLN A 8 -0.32 -34.40 -0.30
CA GLN A 8 0.90 -34.84 0.39
C GLN A 8 1.38 -33.82 1.42
N MET A 9 1.35 -32.51 1.09
CA MET A 9 1.72 -31.46 2.04
C MET A 9 0.78 -31.41 3.25
N ALA A 10 -0.53 -31.55 3.03
CA ALA A 10 -1.52 -31.60 4.08
C ALA A 10 -1.33 -32.83 5.00
N GLU A 11 -1.08 -34.01 4.44
CA GLU A 11 -0.78 -35.22 5.19
C GLU A 11 0.51 -35.07 6.02
N LEU A 12 1.57 -34.46 5.46
CA LEU A 12 2.81 -34.17 6.20
C LEU A 12 2.58 -33.17 7.33
N SER A 13 1.58 -32.31 7.22
CA SER A 13 1.18 -31.36 8.26
C SER A 13 0.24 -31.97 9.31
N GLY A 14 -0.06 -33.28 9.20
CA GLY A 14 -0.83 -34.04 10.20
C GLY A 14 -2.32 -34.25 9.86
N LEU A 15 -2.80 -33.85 8.68
CA LEU A 15 -4.18 -34.14 8.29
C LEU A 15 -4.37 -35.61 7.92
N PRO A 16 -5.49 -36.24 8.29
CA PRO A 16 -5.84 -37.59 7.81
C PRO A 16 -5.97 -37.59 6.29
N PRO A 17 -5.66 -38.72 5.60
CA PRO A 17 -5.63 -38.80 4.14
C PRO A 17 -6.90 -38.35 3.41
N GLU A 18 -8.08 -38.64 3.97
CA GLU A 18 -9.36 -38.21 3.40
C GLU A 18 -9.55 -36.71 3.54
N ALA A 19 -9.32 -36.17 4.73
CA ALA A 19 -9.40 -34.72 4.97
C ALA A 19 -8.33 -33.94 4.15
N ALA A 20 -7.13 -34.50 4.02
CA ALA A 20 -6.06 -33.90 3.21
C ALA A 20 -6.43 -33.79 1.72
N LEU A 21 -7.10 -34.82 1.18
CA LEU A 21 -7.57 -34.79 -0.20
C LEU A 21 -8.70 -33.77 -0.41
N GLU A 22 -9.67 -33.76 0.49
CA GLU A 22 -10.77 -32.79 0.44
C GLU A 22 -10.26 -31.36 0.54
N GLN A 23 -9.40 -31.09 1.52
CA GLN A 23 -8.81 -29.78 1.74
C GLN A 23 -7.97 -29.33 0.54
N ALA A 24 -7.20 -30.25 -0.08
CA ALA A 24 -6.45 -29.95 -1.29
C ALA A 24 -7.36 -29.50 -2.44
N HIS A 25 -8.51 -30.15 -2.62
CA HIS A 25 -9.48 -29.74 -3.64
C HIS A 25 -10.11 -28.37 -3.33
N GLN A 26 -10.53 -28.14 -2.09
CA GLN A 26 -11.16 -26.88 -1.65
C GLN A 26 -10.21 -25.71 -1.83
N VAL A 27 -8.97 -25.83 -1.35
CA VAL A 27 -7.98 -24.75 -1.41
C VAL A 27 -7.57 -24.44 -2.86
N LEU A 28 -7.34 -25.49 -3.70
CA LEU A 28 -7.01 -25.28 -5.12
C LEU A 28 -8.15 -24.61 -5.90
N PHE A 29 -9.40 -24.90 -5.53
CA PHE A 29 -10.55 -24.21 -6.10
C PHE A 29 -10.61 -22.77 -5.62
N HIS A 30 -10.40 -22.51 -4.33
CA HIS A 30 -10.40 -21.17 -3.71
C HIS A 30 -9.36 -20.25 -4.35
N VAL A 31 -8.13 -20.71 -4.52
CA VAL A 31 -7.08 -19.90 -5.21
C VAL A 31 -7.30 -19.82 -6.73
N GLY A 32 -8.35 -20.50 -7.26
CA GLY A 32 -8.82 -20.43 -8.65
C GLY A 32 -8.01 -21.22 -9.64
N LEU A 33 -7.42 -22.28 -9.21
CA LEU A 33 -6.80 -23.23 -10.12
C LEU A 33 -7.82 -24.22 -10.74
N GLY A 34 -9.07 -24.27 -10.25
CA GLY A 34 -10.19 -24.97 -10.87
C GLY A 34 -9.79 -26.32 -11.48
N GLU A 35 -10.12 -26.57 -12.74
CA GLU A 35 -9.75 -27.81 -13.46
C GLU A 35 -8.22 -27.94 -13.67
N ALA A 36 -7.47 -26.85 -13.63
CA ALA A 36 -6.02 -26.92 -13.76
C ALA A 36 -5.36 -27.72 -12.62
N ARG A 37 -6.04 -27.92 -11.48
CA ARG A 37 -5.54 -28.69 -10.33
C ARG A 37 -5.16 -30.14 -10.69
N TYR A 38 -5.74 -30.68 -11.76
CA TYR A 38 -5.42 -32.03 -12.27
C TYR A 38 -4.25 -32.07 -13.23
N ARG A 39 -3.76 -30.94 -13.67
CA ARG A 39 -2.59 -30.85 -14.57
C ARG A 39 -1.29 -30.95 -13.78
N GLU A 40 -0.20 -31.21 -14.48
CA GLU A 40 1.13 -31.22 -13.92
C GLU A 40 1.59 -29.77 -13.61
N ILE A 41 2.13 -29.53 -12.42
CA ILE A 41 2.59 -28.21 -11.97
C ILE A 41 3.67 -27.61 -12.90
N ARG A 42 4.48 -28.49 -13.58
CA ARG A 42 5.49 -28.02 -14.55
C ARG A 42 4.87 -27.26 -15.72
N THR A 43 3.59 -27.51 -16.06
CA THR A 43 2.88 -26.86 -17.15
C THR A 43 2.20 -25.56 -16.75
N TYR A 44 2.33 -25.15 -15.48
CA TYR A 44 1.70 -23.95 -14.97
C TYR A 44 2.44 -22.69 -15.43
N SER A 45 1.67 -21.64 -15.73
CA SER A 45 2.20 -20.29 -15.84
C SER A 45 2.80 -19.81 -14.52
N LEU A 46 3.56 -18.72 -14.53
CA LEU A 46 4.11 -18.14 -13.31
C LEU A 46 3.00 -17.81 -12.30
N GLY A 47 1.91 -17.18 -12.74
CA GLY A 47 0.77 -16.86 -11.88
C GLY A 47 0.12 -18.10 -11.28
N MET A 48 -0.07 -19.15 -12.07
CA MET A 48 -0.60 -20.42 -11.57
C MET A 48 0.34 -21.07 -10.54
N LYS A 49 1.65 -20.97 -10.73
CA LYS A 49 2.63 -21.48 -9.77
C LYS A 49 2.58 -20.70 -8.45
N GLN A 50 2.42 -19.38 -8.50
CA GLN A 50 2.27 -18.57 -7.30
C GLN A 50 0.96 -18.89 -6.55
N MET A 51 -0.16 -19.09 -7.28
CA MET A 51 -1.41 -19.56 -6.67
C MET A 51 -1.27 -20.94 -6.03
N ALA A 52 -0.52 -21.85 -6.66
CA ALA A 52 -0.26 -23.18 -6.08
C ALA A 52 0.63 -23.10 -4.83
N LYS A 53 1.60 -22.18 -4.77
CA LYS A 53 2.40 -21.94 -3.57
C LYS A 53 1.55 -21.37 -2.43
N LEU A 54 0.66 -20.41 -2.73
CA LEU A 54 -0.28 -19.90 -1.74
C LEU A 54 -1.18 -21.03 -1.22
N ALA A 55 -1.72 -21.85 -2.11
CA ALA A 55 -2.53 -23.01 -1.75
C ALA A 55 -1.75 -23.98 -0.84
N GLN A 56 -0.48 -24.25 -1.14
CA GLN A 56 0.39 -25.05 -0.28
C GLN A 56 0.56 -24.47 1.12
N ALA A 57 0.72 -23.15 1.22
CA ALA A 57 0.91 -22.47 2.50
C ALA A 57 -0.31 -22.55 3.42
N ILE A 58 -1.53 -22.66 2.85
CA ILE A 58 -2.78 -22.59 3.61
C ILE A 58 -3.53 -23.92 3.72
N VAL A 59 -3.10 -24.97 3.01
CA VAL A 59 -3.85 -26.24 2.92
C VAL A 59 -4.06 -26.94 4.27
N HIS A 60 -3.21 -26.71 5.23
CA HIS A 60 -3.31 -27.30 6.59
C HIS A 60 -3.96 -26.37 7.62
N GLY A 61 -4.49 -25.21 7.20
CA GLY A 61 -5.18 -24.26 8.09
C GLY A 61 -4.28 -23.61 9.12
N PRO A 62 -3.15 -22.97 8.74
CA PRO A 62 -2.23 -22.38 9.68
C PRO A 62 -2.81 -21.12 10.35
N GLU A 63 -2.34 -20.81 11.57
CA GLU A 63 -2.63 -19.53 12.24
C GLU A 63 -1.82 -18.36 11.69
N LEU A 64 -0.63 -18.63 11.14
CA LEU A 64 0.27 -17.65 10.56
C LEU A 64 0.78 -18.13 9.20
N VAL A 65 0.68 -17.25 8.20
CA VAL A 65 1.23 -17.47 6.86
C VAL A 65 2.31 -16.44 6.58
N VAL A 66 3.48 -16.90 6.14
CA VAL A 66 4.60 -16.04 5.73
C VAL A 66 4.72 -16.09 4.21
N LEU A 67 4.63 -14.95 3.56
CA LEU A 67 4.67 -14.80 2.11
C LEU A 67 5.87 -13.93 1.72
N ASP A 68 6.79 -14.50 0.95
CA ASP A 68 7.93 -13.79 0.39
C ASP A 68 7.70 -13.48 -1.08
N GLU A 69 7.65 -12.18 -1.40
CA GLU A 69 7.40 -11.64 -2.74
C GLU A 69 6.21 -12.30 -3.47
N PRO A 70 5.00 -12.39 -2.86
CA PRO A 70 3.90 -13.19 -3.41
C PRO A 70 3.38 -12.67 -4.75
N THR A 71 3.56 -11.38 -5.04
CA THR A 71 3.05 -10.72 -6.25
C THR A 71 4.12 -10.46 -7.31
N ASN A 72 5.38 -10.80 -7.01
CA ASN A 72 6.50 -10.54 -7.92
C ASN A 72 6.34 -11.31 -9.24
N GLY A 73 6.54 -10.61 -10.36
CA GLY A 73 6.46 -11.17 -11.70
C GLY A 73 5.05 -11.54 -12.17
N LEU A 74 4.00 -11.20 -11.42
CA LEU A 74 2.63 -11.40 -11.84
C LEU A 74 2.15 -10.30 -12.79
N ASP A 75 1.34 -10.70 -13.78
CA ASP A 75 0.57 -9.72 -14.55
C ASP A 75 -0.46 -8.98 -13.67
N PRO A 76 -0.99 -7.82 -14.10
CA PRO A 76 -1.89 -7.02 -13.28
C PRO A 76 -3.15 -7.74 -12.82
N ALA A 77 -3.67 -8.69 -13.59
CA ALA A 77 -4.88 -9.44 -13.22
C ALA A 77 -4.57 -10.49 -12.14
N ALA A 78 -3.50 -11.27 -12.33
CA ALA A 78 -3.03 -12.24 -11.35
C ALA A 78 -2.59 -11.56 -10.03
N ARG A 79 -1.93 -10.38 -10.11
CA ARG A 79 -1.55 -9.59 -8.94
C ARG A 79 -2.77 -9.15 -8.12
N ARG A 80 -3.78 -8.54 -8.74
CA ARG A 80 -5.02 -8.17 -8.06
C ARG A 80 -5.71 -9.36 -7.39
N ARG A 81 -5.72 -10.49 -8.07
CA ARG A 81 -6.27 -11.72 -7.52
C ARG A 81 -5.51 -12.20 -6.29
N MET A 82 -4.18 -12.21 -6.33
CA MET A 82 -3.33 -12.59 -5.21
C MET A 82 -3.59 -11.70 -3.99
N LEU A 83 -3.61 -10.38 -4.19
CA LEU A 83 -3.87 -9.41 -3.12
C LEU A 83 -5.28 -9.60 -2.52
N LYS A 84 -6.28 -9.88 -3.36
CA LYS A 84 -7.62 -10.18 -2.88
C LYS A 84 -7.63 -11.45 -2.00
N LEU A 85 -7.00 -12.54 -2.46
CA LEU A 85 -6.91 -13.78 -1.68
C LEU A 85 -6.22 -13.56 -0.32
N ILE A 86 -5.15 -12.77 -0.29
CA ILE A 86 -4.46 -12.41 0.96
C ILE A 86 -5.39 -11.64 1.89
N ALA A 87 -6.14 -10.66 1.37
CA ALA A 87 -7.11 -9.90 2.15
C ALA A 87 -8.25 -10.78 2.68
N ASP A 88 -8.78 -11.71 1.85
CA ASP A 88 -9.84 -12.64 2.23
C ASP A 88 -9.36 -13.59 3.36
N MET A 89 -8.11 -14.09 3.28
CA MET A 89 -7.51 -14.93 4.34
C MET A 89 -7.45 -14.20 5.68
N LYS A 90 -7.04 -12.95 5.67
CA LYS A 90 -6.96 -12.12 6.88
C LYS A 90 -8.36 -11.81 7.44
N ASN A 91 -9.26 -11.30 6.61
CA ASN A 91 -10.53 -10.73 7.05
C ASN A 91 -11.61 -11.78 7.31
N GLU A 92 -11.68 -12.83 6.51
CA GLU A 92 -12.75 -13.84 6.57
C GLU A 92 -12.33 -15.10 7.33
N GLN A 93 -11.04 -15.46 7.27
CA GLN A 93 -10.52 -16.67 7.89
C GLN A 93 -9.75 -16.43 9.17
N GLY A 94 -9.51 -15.14 9.52
CA GLY A 94 -8.81 -14.76 10.76
C GLY A 94 -7.34 -15.19 10.80
N MET A 95 -6.71 -15.44 9.66
CA MET A 95 -5.30 -15.81 9.57
C MET A 95 -4.41 -14.60 9.78
N ASN A 96 -3.32 -14.77 10.51
CA ASN A 96 -2.24 -13.77 10.54
C ASN A 96 -1.38 -13.94 9.29
N VAL A 97 -1.06 -12.83 8.62
CA VAL A 97 -0.26 -12.87 7.40
C VAL A 97 0.93 -11.93 7.53
N LEU A 98 2.13 -12.46 7.34
CA LEU A 98 3.37 -11.68 7.23
C LEU A 98 3.80 -11.66 5.76
N ILE A 99 3.95 -10.47 5.19
CA ILE A 99 4.35 -10.29 3.79
C ILE A 99 5.69 -9.57 3.74
N CYS A 100 6.66 -10.17 3.03
CA CYS A 100 7.88 -9.50 2.62
C CYS A 100 7.72 -9.07 1.17
N SER A 101 7.85 -7.78 0.87
CA SER A 101 7.77 -7.27 -0.50
C SER A 101 8.49 -5.93 -0.65
N HIS A 102 9.05 -5.69 -1.83
CA HIS A 102 9.54 -4.39 -2.25
C HIS A 102 8.48 -3.54 -2.98
N LEU A 103 7.30 -4.12 -3.22
CA LEU A 103 6.18 -3.45 -3.89
C LEU A 103 5.28 -2.76 -2.86
N LEU A 104 5.68 -1.56 -2.44
CA LEU A 104 5.04 -0.82 -1.34
C LEU A 104 3.53 -0.64 -1.52
N ARG A 105 3.06 -0.45 -2.76
CA ARG A 105 1.63 -0.33 -3.07
C ARG A 105 0.82 -1.59 -2.73
N ASP A 106 1.44 -2.77 -2.81
CA ASP A 106 0.78 -4.02 -2.42
C ASP A 106 0.62 -4.10 -0.91
N ILE A 107 1.68 -3.71 -0.18
CA ILE A 107 1.67 -3.62 1.28
C ILE A 107 0.60 -2.64 1.74
N GLU A 108 0.54 -1.43 1.17
CA GLU A 108 -0.50 -0.44 1.48
C GLU A 108 -1.92 -0.97 1.27
N GLN A 109 -2.11 -1.85 0.28
CA GLN A 109 -3.44 -2.35 -0.06
C GLN A 109 -3.97 -3.40 0.92
N VAL A 110 -3.09 -4.27 1.47
CA VAL A 110 -3.53 -5.47 2.21
C VAL A 110 -3.07 -5.53 3.66
N CYS A 111 -2.02 -4.78 4.04
CA CYS A 111 -1.46 -4.80 5.38
C CYS A 111 -2.08 -3.73 6.30
N ASP A 112 -2.09 -3.99 7.60
CA ASP A 112 -2.50 -3.03 8.64
C ASP A 112 -1.29 -2.31 9.21
N GLU A 113 -0.15 -3.01 9.28
CA GLU A 113 1.11 -2.50 9.80
C GLU A 113 2.24 -2.79 8.82
N ALA A 114 3.25 -1.94 8.82
CA ALA A 114 4.46 -2.15 8.05
C ALA A 114 5.72 -1.92 8.88
N VAL A 115 6.71 -2.77 8.67
CA VAL A 115 8.04 -2.66 9.27
C VAL A 115 9.06 -2.46 8.16
N ILE A 116 9.82 -1.38 8.25
CA ILE A 116 10.91 -1.08 7.30
C ILE A 116 12.21 -1.54 7.92
N MET A 117 12.93 -2.39 7.19
CA MET A 117 14.22 -2.92 7.59
C MET A 117 15.34 -2.38 6.68
N LYS A 118 16.48 -2.07 7.29
CA LYS A 118 17.71 -1.67 6.61
C LYS A 118 18.90 -2.31 7.32
N ASP A 119 19.79 -2.94 6.56
CA ASP A 119 21.02 -3.57 7.07
C ASP A 119 20.78 -4.53 8.25
N GLY A 120 19.66 -5.29 8.22
CA GLY A 120 19.27 -6.24 9.26
C GLY A 120 18.63 -5.61 10.51
N ALA A 121 18.46 -4.30 10.57
CA ALA A 121 17.81 -3.58 11.67
C ALA A 121 16.45 -3.02 11.26
N ILE A 122 15.51 -2.98 12.21
CA ILE A 122 14.24 -2.25 12.03
C ILE A 122 14.53 -0.75 12.15
N VAL A 123 14.29 0.00 11.08
CA VAL A 123 14.50 1.46 11.05
C VAL A 123 13.20 2.23 11.21
N HIS A 124 12.06 1.62 10.90
CA HIS A 124 10.75 2.25 11.08
C HIS A 124 9.66 1.19 11.23
N HIS A 125 8.65 1.51 12.03
CA HIS A 125 7.41 0.75 12.18
C HIS A 125 6.26 1.73 12.06
N CYS A 126 5.27 1.43 11.24
CA CYS A 126 4.10 2.27 11.06
C CYS A 126 2.82 1.43 11.04
N ASN A 127 1.78 1.99 11.67
CA ASN A 127 0.42 1.50 11.55
C ASN A 127 -0.21 2.18 10.32
N LEU A 128 -0.47 1.40 9.28
CA LEU A 128 -0.99 1.90 8.00
C LEU A 128 -2.44 2.42 8.12
N GLU A 129 -3.22 1.92 9.08
CA GLU A 129 -4.56 2.45 9.34
C GLU A 129 -4.51 3.82 9.99
N GLU A 130 -3.61 4.03 10.95
CA GLU A 130 -3.40 5.33 11.58
C GLU A 130 -2.87 6.34 10.57
N GLU A 131 -1.91 5.91 9.74
CA GLU A 131 -1.41 6.71 8.64
C GLU A 131 -2.52 7.05 7.63
N ARG A 132 -3.39 6.12 7.30
CA ARG A 132 -4.56 6.40 6.44
C ARG A 132 -5.57 7.35 7.10
N ARG A 133 -5.73 7.31 8.44
CA ARG A 133 -6.64 8.18 9.20
C ARG A 133 -6.02 9.55 9.49
N SER A 134 -4.73 9.57 9.83
CA SER A 134 -3.98 10.81 10.11
C SER A 134 -3.55 11.54 8.84
N ASN A 135 -3.68 10.89 7.70
CA ASN A 135 -3.25 11.44 6.42
C ASN A 135 -3.92 12.79 6.18
N ARG A 136 -3.18 13.83 6.51
CA ARG A 136 -3.41 15.16 6.01
C ARG A 136 -3.44 15.04 4.50
N HIS A 137 -4.58 15.30 3.92
CA HIS A 137 -4.72 15.27 2.48
C HIS A 137 -3.83 16.35 1.89
N PHE A 138 -2.72 15.95 1.27
CA PHE A 138 -1.88 16.88 0.55
C PHE A 138 -2.45 17.09 -0.84
N VAL A 139 -2.60 18.33 -1.21
CA VAL A 139 -3.00 18.72 -2.55
C VAL A 139 -1.85 19.48 -3.18
N GLU A 140 -1.31 18.98 -4.28
CA GLU A 140 -0.46 19.76 -5.17
C GLU A 140 -1.37 20.56 -6.10
N LEU A 141 -1.34 21.86 -5.93
CA LEU A 141 -2.10 22.80 -6.73
C LEU A 141 -1.14 23.61 -7.61
N GLU A 142 -1.39 23.63 -8.92
CA GLU A 142 -0.70 24.52 -9.85
C GLU A 142 -1.73 25.50 -10.42
N VAL A 143 -1.49 26.78 -10.17
CA VAL A 143 -2.37 27.87 -10.61
C VAL A 143 -1.64 28.85 -11.51
N THR A 144 -2.42 29.58 -12.29
CA THR A 144 -1.96 30.73 -13.07
C THR A 144 -2.78 31.95 -12.64
N GLY A 145 -2.10 33.08 -12.43
CA GLY A 145 -2.68 34.32 -11.94
C GLY A 145 -1.88 34.87 -10.78
N ASP A 146 -2.39 35.89 -10.12
CA ASP A 146 -1.79 36.45 -8.90
C ASP A 146 -2.17 35.59 -7.69
N ASP A 147 -1.29 34.69 -7.30
CA ASP A 147 -1.47 33.76 -6.19
C ASP A 147 -1.07 34.34 -4.81
N GLY A 148 -0.69 35.64 -4.75
CA GLY A 148 -0.23 36.29 -3.52
C GLY A 148 -1.22 36.22 -2.35
N ASN A 149 -2.52 36.21 -2.66
CA ASN A 149 -3.58 36.12 -1.66
C ASN A 149 -3.94 34.69 -1.25
N LEU A 150 -3.48 33.68 -1.96
CA LEU A 150 -3.83 32.27 -1.70
C LEU A 150 -3.40 31.84 -0.30
N ARG A 151 -2.22 32.28 0.14
CA ARG A 151 -1.71 31.97 1.49
C ARG A 151 -2.62 32.50 2.60
N ALA A 152 -3.21 33.69 2.40
CA ALA A 152 -4.09 34.32 3.37
C ALA A 152 -5.50 33.69 3.36
N ALA A 153 -5.91 33.11 2.23
CA ALA A 153 -7.20 32.51 2.06
C ALA A 153 -7.29 31.03 2.51
N LEU A 154 -6.17 30.29 2.50
CA LEU A 154 -6.15 28.87 2.91
C LEU A 154 -6.68 28.61 4.33
N PRO A 155 -6.40 29.47 5.36
CA PRO A 155 -6.96 29.30 6.69
C PRO A 155 -8.49 29.39 6.76
N GLU A 156 -9.18 30.00 5.77
CA GLU A 156 -10.65 30.08 5.73
C GLU A 156 -11.29 28.68 5.63
N ILE A 157 -10.57 27.74 5.03
CA ILE A 157 -11.00 26.33 4.94
C ILE A 157 -10.23 25.43 5.93
N GLY A 158 -9.51 26.03 6.88
CA GLY A 158 -8.68 25.30 7.84
C GLY A 158 -7.41 24.67 7.24
N ALA A 159 -7.08 25.01 5.99
CA ALA A 159 -5.93 24.44 5.29
C ALA A 159 -4.67 25.27 5.53
N GLU A 160 -3.52 24.60 5.46
CA GLU A 160 -2.20 25.22 5.44
C GLU A 160 -1.54 24.96 4.09
N GLY A 161 -0.82 25.93 3.54
CA GLY A 161 -0.15 25.78 2.26
C GLY A 161 1.22 26.45 2.22
N VAL A 162 2.15 25.79 1.50
CA VAL A 162 3.49 26.28 1.25
C VAL A 162 3.66 26.47 -0.26
N PRO A 163 4.07 27.67 -0.73
CA PRO A 163 4.38 27.88 -2.13
C PRO A 163 5.68 27.17 -2.50
N GLU A 164 5.68 26.45 -3.61
CA GLU A 164 6.87 25.78 -4.19
C GLU A 164 7.43 26.53 -5.41
N GLY A 165 6.95 27.77 -5.63
CA GLY A 165 7.35 28.61 -6.75
C GLY A 165 6.56 28.36 -8.04
N HIS A 166 6.56 29.37 -8.94
CA HIS A 166 5.91 29.30 -10.26
C HIS A 166 4.41 28.94 -10.21
N GLY A 167 3.65 29.44 -9.21
CA GLY A 167 2.23 29.15 -9.04
C GLY A 167 1.93 27.73 -8.53
N ARG A 168 2.94 27.02 -8.01
CA ARG A 168 2.78 25.68 -7.40
C ARG A 168 2.65 25.82 -5.91
N TRP A 169 1.69 25.10 -5.35
CA TRP A 169 1.38 25.08 -3.94
C TRP A 169 1.24 23.65 -3.44
N ARG A 170 1.85 23.39 -2.28
CA ARG A 170 1.56 22.18 -1.52
C ARG A 170 0.63 22.58 -0.38
N ILE A 171 -0.60 22.08 -0.41
CA ILE A 171 -1.66 22.43 0.52
C ILE A 171 -1.98 21.20 1.37
N VAL A 172 -2.02 21.39 2.69
CA VAL A 172 -2.45 20.38 3.66
C VAL A 172 -3.90 20.66 4.03
N LEU A 173 -4.78 19.73 3.77
CA LEU A 173 -6.17 19.80 4.20
C LEU A 173 -6.34 19.12 5.56
N PRO A 174 -7.09 19.72 6.49
CA PRO A 174 -7.40 19.08 7.76
C PRO A 174 -8.39 17.92 7.56
N PRO A 175 -8.49 17.00 8.53
CA PRO A 175 -9.47 15.93 8.49
C PRO A 175 -10.89 16.46 8.31
N GLY A 176 -11.65 15.87 7.36
CA GLY A 176 -13.04 16.26 7.07
C GLY A 176 -13.21 17.40 6.07
N VAL A 177 -12.13 18.01 5.60
CA VAL A 177 -12.19 19.00 4.51
C VAL A 177 -11.83 18.31 3.20
N GLU A 178 -12.74 18.34 2.26
CA GLU A 178 -12.59 17.71 0.96
C GLU A 178 -11.92 18.64 -0.06
N VAL A 179 -11.36 18.04 -1.13
CA VAL A 179 -10.63 18.79 -2.20
C VAL A 179 -11.53 19.83 -2.88
N GLU A 180 -12.84 19.61 -2.84
CA GLU A 180 -13.86 20.53 -3.36
C GLU A 180 -13.78 21.91 -2.72
N ALA A 181 -13.36 22.01 -1.46
CA ALA A 181 -13.18 23.29 -0.78
C ALA A 181 -12.09 24.16 -1.43
N ILE A 182 -11.06 23.54 -2.03
CA ILE A 182 -10.01 24.24 -2.77
C ILE A 182 -10.57 24.88 -4.03
N TRP A 183 -11.45 24.18 -4.76
CA TRP A 183 -12.08 24.76 -5.95
C TRP A 183 -12.87 26.04 -5.65
N GLY A 184 -13.64 26.02 -4.54
CA GLY A 184 -14.38 27.20 -4.09
C GLY A 184 -13.46 28.37 -3.70
N LEU A 185 -12.32 28.07 -3.06
CA LEU A 185 -11.35 29.07 -2.66
C LEU A 185 -10.63 29.69 -3.87
N VAL A 186 -10.13 28.86 -4.78
CA VAL A 186 -9.40 29.30 -5.98
C VAL A 186 -10.32 30.09 -6.91
N GLY A 187 -11.58 29.69 -7.03
CA GLY A 187 -12.58 30.43 -7.82
C GLY A 187 -12.83 31.83 -7.29
N ARG A 188 -12.88 32.02 -5.96
CA ARG A 188 -13.02 33.34 -5.33
C ARG A 188 -11.80 34.25 -5.55
N GLN A 189 -10.61 33.66 -5.69
CA GLN A 189 -9.37 34.38 -5.95
C GLN A 189 -9.11 34.65 -7.44
N ASN A 190 -10.03 34.25 -8.32
CA ASN A 190 -9.90 34.43 -9.78
C ASN A 190 -8.64 33.77 -10.37
N LEU A 191 -8.17 32.69 -9.74
CA LEU A 191 -7.03 31.90 -10.17
C LEU A 191 -7.45 30.81 -11.15
N LEU A 192 -6.62 30.53 -12.12
CA LEU A 192 -6.85 29.47 -13.10
C LEU A 192 -6.07 28.23 -12.69
N VAL A 193 -6.80 27.16 -12.35
CA VAL A 193 -6.16 25.88 -11.99
C VAL A 193 -5.63 25.20 -13.25
N ARG A 194 -4.33 24.94 -13.28
CA ARG A 194 -3.67 24.13 -14.33
C ARG A 194 -3.62 22.67 -13.96
N LYS A 195 -3.34 22.41 -12.69
CA LYS A 195 -3.20 21.05 -12.18
C LYS A 195 -3.63 21.02 -10.72
N LEU A 196 -4.42 20.04 -10.36
CA LEU A 196 -4.75 19.72 -8.99
C LEU A 196 -4.58 18.21 -8.84
N THR A 197 -3.63 17.82 -8.01
CA THR A 197 -3.33 16.42 -7.75
C THR A 197 -3.48 16.17 -6.26
N HIS A 198 -4.38 15.28 -5.92
CA HIS A 198 -4.53 14.80 -4.56
C HIS A 198 -3.44 13.75 -4.30
N ARG A 199 -2.53 14.02 -3.39
CA ARG A 199 -1.55 13.06 -2.92
C ARG A 199 -1.87 12.68 -1.48
N ARG A 200 -1.79 11.40 -1.21
CA ARG A 200 -1.67 10.88 0.16
C ARG A 200 -0.19 10.62 0.40
N ASP A 201 0.30 10.84 1.61
CA ASP A 201 1.62 10.34 1.99
C ASP A 201 1.60 8.82 1.74
N SER A 202 2.34 8.38 0.76
CA SER A 202 2.41 6.97 0.41
C SER A 202 3.43 6.30 1.32
N LEU A 203 3.28 5.00 1.54
CA LEU A 203 4.31 4.20 2.22
C LEU A 203 5.69 4.38 1.55
N GLU A 204 5.69 4.75 0.27
CA GLU A 204 6.89 5.09 -0.50
C GLU A 204 7.62 6.32 0.07
N GLU A 205 6.89 7.38 0.47
CA GLU A 205 7.49 8.56 1.10
C GLU A 205 8.01 8.25 2.50
N ILE A 206 7.26 7.48 3.28
CA ILE A 206 7.69 6.99 4.60
C ILE A 206 8.95 6.15 4.44
N PHE A 207 8.98 5.25 3.47
CA PHE A 207 10.14 4.42 3.14
C PHE A 207 11.35 5.27 2.77
N LEU A 208 11.21 6.26 1.88
CA LEU A 208 12.30 7.14 1.46
C LEU A 208 12.85 7.98 2.63
N LYS A 209 11.98 8.47 3.52
CA LYS A 209 12.38 9.17 4.75
C LYS A 209 13.16 8.24 5.69
N ALA A 210 12.66 7.05 5.94
CA ALA A 210 13.31 6.05 6.79
C ALA A 210 14.67 5.58 6.24
N MET A 211 14.80 5.52 4.91
CA MET A 211 16.05 5.17 4.23
C MET A 211 17.08 6.31 4.19
N GLY A 212 16.71 7.52 4.67
CA GLY A 212 17.60 8.68 4.69
C GLY A 212 17.77 9.39 3.34
N HIS A 213 16.86 9.18 2.41
CA HIS A 213 16.89 9.79 1.07
C HIS A 213 16.12 11.12 0.99
N LEU A 214 15.31 11.44 2.02
CA LEU A 214 14.60 12.72 2.16
C LEU A 214 14.90 13.29 3.53
N ALA A 215 15.31 14.58 3.59
CA ALA A 215 15.44 15.29 4.86
C ALA A 215 14.07 15.39 5.54
N PRO A 216 13.98 15.20 6.87
CA PRO A 216 12.72 15.37 7.58
C PRO A 216 12.19 16.79 7.35
N SER A 217 10.93 16.90 6.96
CA SER A 217 10.24 18.16 6.64
C SER A 217 10.20 19.19 7.78
N SER A 218 10.70 18.85 8.97
CA SER A 218 10.81 19.73 10.14
C SER A 218 12.06 20.59 10.17
N GLN A 219 13.02 20.47 9.24
CA GLN A 219 14.24 21.29 9.23
C GLN A 219 14.23 22.46 8.23
N LEU A 220 13.16 22.65 7.47
CA LEU A 220 13.05 23.78 6.52
C LEU A 220 12.58 25.09 7.14
N SER A 221 12.26 25.12 8.44
CA SER A 221 11.81 26.33 9.14
C SER A 221 12.89 27.03 9.99
N ALA A 222 14.11 26.49 10.06
CA ALA A 222 15.15 27.02 10.98
C ALA A 222 16.34 27.71 10.29
N SER A 223 16.42 27.78 8.95
CA SER A 223 17.59 28.33 8.25
C SER A 223 17.39 29.69 7.57
N SER A 224 16.26 30.38 7.80
CA SER A 224 16.02 31.72 7.22
C SER A 224 16.13 32.88 8.19
N SER A 225 16.73 32.69 9.40
CA SER A 225 16.81 33.76 10.42
C SER A 225 18.25 34.14 10.84
N GLN A 226 19.27 33.79 10.06
CA GLN A 226 20.63 34.25 10.36
C GLN A 226 21.42 34.62 9.10
N GLN A 227 21.07 35.69 8.45
CA GLN A 227 21.96 36.45 7.58
C GLN A 227 21.39 37.86 7.36
N ASP A 228 21.42 38.70 8.42
CA ASP A 228 21.44 40.14 8.34
C ASP A 228 21.91 40.69 9.71
N ALA A 229 23.21 40.62 9.95
CA ALA A 229 23.93 41.43 10.91
C ALA A 229 25.44 41.14 10.80
N GLU A 230 26.10 41.81 9.86
CA GLU A 230 27.44 42.42 9.99
C GLU A 230 27.82 43.11 8.68
#